data_7ac0550595029bf367644af15766dd12
#
_entry.id   7ac0550595029bf367644af15766dd12
#
_cell.length_a   1.000
_cell.length_b   1.000
_cell.length_c   1.000
_cell.angle_alpha   90.00
_cell.angle_beta   90.00
_cell.angle_gamma   90.00
#
_symmetry.space_group_name_H-M   'P 1'
#
loop_
_entity.id
_entity.type
_entity.pdbx_description
1 polymer ?
#
loop_
_entity_poly.entity_id
_entity_poly.type
_entity_poly.pdbx_seq_one_letter_code
_entity_poly.pdbx_strand_id
1 'polypeptide(L)'
;MSRVEGKVAIITGAASGLGYAAAEKLMSEGAKVMLSDINKDVLDTMPERLKDFNQTQFSTFVHDVTNEEAWIELIEKTENEFGKINILINSAGISLGADIVSTEFDVWKKVHQVNLDSVFLGCKYAIPKMSKSGQGSIINISSISGIVAGWNTAAYNSSKAGVRLLSKSVALYCAKKGYDIRCNSVHPAFVNTPILDPIKQAFGAEEAVAKLA
;
A
#
# COMPACT_ATOMS: atom_id res chain seq x y z
N MET A 1 -1.86 -18.11 -19.12
CA MET A 1 -0.59 -17.36 -19.12
C MET A 1 -0.57 -16.51 -17.86
N SER A 2 0.46 -16.65 -17.05
CA SER A 2 0.71 -15.79 -15.89
C SER A 2 1.00 -14.37 -16.36
N ARG A 3 0.28 -13.37 -15.82
CA ARG A 3 0.40 -11.97 -16.30
C ARG A 3 1.61 -11.24 -15.73
N VAL A 4 2.17 -11.74 -14.63
CA VAL A 4 3.27 -11.11 -13.89
C VAL A 4 4.43 -12.07 -13.63
N GLU A 5 4.56 -13.11 -14.46
CA GLU A 5 5.64 -14.09 -14.39
C GLU A 5 7.01 -13.39 -14.40
N GLY A 6 7.85 -13.70 -13.40
CA GLY A 6 9.18 -13.15 -13.27
C GLY A 6 9.25 -11.65 -12.91
N LYS A 7 8.10 -10.97 -12.69
CA LYS A 7 8.08 -9.57 -12.24
C LYS A 7 8.40 -9.50 -10.75
N VAL A 8 9.04 -8.40 -10.35
CA VAL A 8 9.38 -8.10 -8.95
C VAL A 8 8.45 -7.02 -8.44
N ALA A 9 7.78 -7.30 -7.33
CA ALA A 9 6.85 -6.39 -6.68
C ALA A 9 7.32 -6.00 -5.27
N ILE A 10 7.13 -4.74 -4.91
CA ILE A 10 7.18 -4.25 -3.52
C ILE A 10 5.74 -3.96 -3.08
N ILE A 11 5.37 -4.43 -1.89
CA ILE A 11 4.05 -4.19 -1.31
C ILE A 11 4.23 -3.69 0.11
N THR A 12 3.72 -2.49 0.41
CA THR A 12 3.68 -1.96 1.78
C THR A 12 2.36 -2.31 2.47
N GLY A 13 2.38 -2.45 3.81
CA GLY A 13 1.21 -2.94 4.54
C GLY A 13 0.89 -4.40 4.18
N ALA A 14 1.92 -5.19 3.88
CA ALA A 14 1.76 -6.55 3.35
C ALA A 14 1.51 -7.61 4.44
N ALA A 15 1.57 -7.25 5.72
CA ALA A 15 1.30 -8.19 6.82
C ALA A 15 -0.18 -8.57 6.94
N SER A 16 -1.10 -7.79 6.35
CA SER A 16 -2.53 -8.03 6.49
C SER A 16 -3.36 -7.44 5.33
N GLY A 17 -4.66 -7.72 5.35
CA GLY A 17 -5.67 -7.07 4.53
C GLY A 17 -5.38 -7.09 3.04
N LEU A 18 -5.55 -5.95 2.38
CA LEU A 18 -5.40 -5.81 0.92
C LEU A 18 -3.96 -6.04 0.45
N GLY A 19 -2.97 -5.61 1.26
CA GLY A 19 -1.56 -5.81 0.93
C GLY A 19 -1.19 -7.28 0.91
N TYR A 20 -1.62 -8.04 1.92
CA TYR A 20 -1.39 -9.49 1.99
C TYR A 20 -2.09 -10.23 0.84
N ALA A 21 -3.38 -9.94 0.60
CA ALA A 21 -4.11 -10.56 -0.50
C ALA A 21 -3.51 -10.25 -1.89
N ALA A 22 -2.99 -9.04 -2.07
CA ALA A 22 -2.27 -8.67 -3.29
C ALA A 22 -0.97 -9.46 -3.45
N ALA A 23 -0.24 -9.69 -2.35
CA ALA A 23 0.98 -10.49 -2.35
C ALA A 23 0.70 -11.94 -2.78
N GLU A 24 -0.28 -12.61 -2.13
CA GLU A 24 -0.70 -13.96 -2.51
C GLU A 24 -1.09 -14.03 -3.99
N LYS A 25 -1.91 -13.07 -4.46
CA LYS A 25 -2.34 -13.07 -5.86
C LYS A 25 -1.19 -12.85 -6.83
N LEU A 26 -0.26 -11.94 -6.56
CA LEU A 26 0.90 -11.72 -7.43
C LEU A 26 1.82 -12.94 -7.45
N MET A 27 2.08 -13.57 -6.32
CA MET A 27 2.88 -14.81 -6.25
C MET A 27 2.21 -15.95 -7.00
N SER A 28 0.89 -16.12 -6.90
CA SER A 28 0.15 -17.13 -7.67
C SER A 28 0.21 -16.93 -9.19
N GLU A 29 0.53 -15.72 -9.63
CA GLU A 29 0.73 -15.34 -11.03
C GLU A 29 2.23 -15.26 -11.40
N GLY A 30 3.13 -15.83 -10.57
CA GLY A 30 4.55 -15.99 -10.86
C GLY A 30 5.45 -14.79 -10.52
N ALA A 31 4.96 -13.80 -9.80
CA ALA A 31 5.80 -12.69 -9.36
C ALA A 31 6.67 -13.06 -8.15
N LYS A 32 7.79 -12.36 -8.01
CA LYS A 32 8.55 -12.29 -6.75
C LYS A 32 8.09 -11.07 -5.96
N VAL A 33 7.95 -11.20 -4.64
CA VAL A 33 7.33 -10.16 -3.81
C VAL A 33 8.19 -9.82 -2.59
N MET A 34 8.55 -8.56 -2.43
CA MET A 34 9.05 -8.00 -1.19
C MET A 34 7.86 -7.53 -0.33
N LEU A 35 7.60 -8.24 0.76
CA LEU A 35 6.56 -7.96 1.74
C LEU A 35 7.09 -6.97 2.78
N SER A 36 6.55 -5.77 2.81
CA SER A 36 7.00 -4.71 3.71
C SER A 36 5.88 -4.29 4.66
N ASP A 37 6.18 -4.26 5.94
CA ASP A 37 5.25 -3.87 7.00
C ASP A 37 6.00 -3.38 8.25
N ILE A 38 5.34 -2.61 9.10
CA ILE A 38 5.88 -2.18 10.39
C ILE A 38 5.79 -3.31 11.44
N ASN A 39 4.87 -4.25 11.26
CA ASN A 39 4.62 -5.32 12.21
C ASN A 39 5.57 -6.50 11.98
N LYS A 40 6.73 -6.44 12.68
CA LYS A 40 7.74 -7.49 12.62
C LYS A 40 7.20 -8.86 12.99
N ASP A 41 6.39 -8.94 14.07
CA ASP A 41 5.91 -10.23 14.58
C ASP A 41 5.05 -10.96 13.55
N VAL A 42 4.23 -10.22 12.81
CA VAL A 42 3.44 -10.80 11.71
C VAL A 42 4.30 -11.13 10.51
N LEU A 43 5.30 -10.30 10.16
CA LEU A 43 6.23 -10.63 9.08
C LEU A 43 7.02 -11.91 9.36
N ASP A 44 7.40 -12.16 10.60
CA ASP A 44 8.10 -13.38 11.01
C ASP A 44 7.24 -14.66 10.81
N THR A 45 5.92 -14.54 10.71
CA THR A 45 5.01 -15.65 10.42
C THR A 45 4.80 -15.93 8.92
N MET A 46 5.30 -15.06 8.03
CA MET A 46 5.05 -15.19 6.58
C MET A 46 5.54 -16.51 5.97
N PRO A 47 6.69 -17.09 6.38
CA PRO A 47 7.09 -18.39 5.83
C PRO A 47 6.06 -19.50 6.05
N GLU A 48 5.39 -19.53 7.20
CA GLU A 48 4.32 -20.50 7.47
C GLU A 48 3.01 -20.13 6.78
N ARG A 49 2.63 -18.85 6.79
CA ARG A 49 1.41 -18.36 6.16
C ARG A 49 1.43 -18.52 4.64
N LEU A 50 2.60 -18.49 4.04
CA LEU A 50 2.83 -18.58 2.59
C LEU A 50 3.53 -19.90 2.19
N LYS A 51 3.38 -20.96 3.00
CA LYS A 51 4.03 -22.26 2.79
C LYS A 51 3.67 -22.94 1.47
N ASP A 52 2.52 -22.63 0.90
CA ASP A 52 2.08 -23.15 -0.38
C ASP A 52 2.79 -22.49 -1.58
N PHE A 53 3.55 -21.42 -1.34
CA PHE A 53 4.37 -20.75 -2.34
C PHE A 53 5.84 -21.15 -2.21
N ASN A 54 6.56 -21.06 -3.31
CA ASN A 54 8.00 -21.24 -3.27
C ASN A 54 8.64 -20.15 -2.38
N GLN A 55 9.37 -20.57 -1.34
CA GLN A 55 9.98 -19.69 -0.36
C GLN A 55 11.00 -18.69 -0.98
N THR A 56 11.47 -18.94 -2.20
CA THR A 56 12.33 -18.01 -2.94
C THR A 56 11.55 -16.94 -3.71
N GLN A 57 10.21 -17.01 -3.72
CA GLN A 57 9.36 -16.00 -4.38
C GLN A 57 9.10 -14.78 -3.51
N PHE A 58 9.37 -14.83 -2.21
CA PHE A 58 9.13 -13.67 -1.35
C PHE A 58 10.27 -13.47 -0.35
N SER A 59 10.34 -12.25 0.13
CA SER A 59 11.17 -11.82 1.26
C SER A 59 10.41 -10.80 2.08
N THR A 60 10.83 -10.58 3.30
CA THR A 60 10.19 -9.64 4.23
C THR A 60 11.12 -8.49 4.59
N PHE A 61 10.55 -7.32 4.87
CA PHE A 61 11.28 -6.15 5.34
C PHE A 61 10.46 -5.38 6.37
N VAL A 62 11.00 -5.19 7.56
CA VAL A 62 10.38 -4.37 8.60
C VAL A 62 10.53 -2.90 8.20
N HIS A 63 9.42 -2.20 8.00
CA HIS A 63 9.40 -0.90 7.36
C HIS A 63 8.38 0.05 7.97
N ASP A 64 8.82 1.10 8.61
CA ASP A 64 7.98 2.27 8.86
C ASP A 64 7.95 3.12 7.58
N VAL A 65 6.80 3.11 6.90
CA VAL A 65 6.61 3.84 5.63
C VAL A 65 6.74 5.36 5.77
N THR A 66 6.77 5.89 6.99
CA THR A 66 6.97 7.33 7.27
C THR A 66 8.45 7.70 7.35
N ASN A 67 9.35 6.73 7.40
CA ASN A 67 10.80 6.93 7.44
C ASN A 67 11.37 6.91 6.02
N GLU A 68 11.97 8.02 5.61
CA GLU A 68 12.51 8.19 4.26
C GLU A 68 13.75 7.30 4.00
N GLU A 69 14.64 7.17 4.97
CA GLU A 69 15.83 6.30 4.85
C GLU A 69 15.44 4.83 4.67
N ALA A 70 14.42 4.37 5.39
CA ALA A 70 13.93 2.99 5.28
C ALA A 70 13.38 2.65 3.88
N TRP A 71 12.89 3.64 3.12
CA TRP A 71 12.53 3.44 1.72
C TRP A 71 13.75 3.15 0.83
N ILE A 72 14.87 3.82 1.07
CA ILE A 72 16.12 3.58 0.34
C ILE A 72 16.59 2.14 0.58
N GLU A 73 16.62 1.72 1.85
CA GLU A 73 17.03 0.37 2.26
C GLU A 73 16.10 -0.71 1.67
N LEU A 74 14.78 -0.50 1.70
CA LEU A 74 13.80 -1.41 1.12
C LEU A 74 14.03 -1.61 -0.39
N ILE A 75 14.24 -0.52 -1.12
CA ILE A 75 14.49 -0.55 -2.56
C ILE A 75 15.79 -1.31 -2.86
N GLU A 76 16.89 -0.98 -2.16
CA GLU A 76 18.19 -1.62 -2.36
C GLU A 76 18.13 -3.12 -2.03
N LYS A 77 17.51 -3.49 -0.90
CA LYS A 77 17.30 -4.89 -0.54
C LYS A 77 16.52 -5.63 -1.62
N THR A 78 15.45 -5.04 -2.13
CA THR A 78 14.63 -5.66 -3.17
C THR A 78 15.42 -5.89 -4.47
N GLU A 79 16.21 -4.89 -4.90
CA GLU A 79 17.06 -5.05 -6.10
C GLU A 79 18.14 -6.11 -5.91
N ASN A 80 18.74 -6.19 -4.72
CA ASN A 80 19.79 -7.18 -4.40
C ASN A 80 19.23 -8.61 -4.38
N GLU A 81 18.02 -8.81 -3.85
CA GLU A 81 17.45 -10.15 -3.73
C GLU A 81 16.74 -10.63 -5.00
N PHE A 82 16.03 -9.75 -5.68
CA PHE A 82 15.13 -10.14 -6.77
C PHE A 82 15.47 -9.51 -8.12
N GLY A 83 16.33 -8.49 -8.13
CA GLY A 83 16.67 -7.74 -9.33
C GLY A 83 15.72 -6.60 -9.63
N LYS A 84 15.43 -6.37 -10.92
CA LYS A 84 14.73 -5.18 -11.41
C LYS A 84 13.29 -5.08 -10.90
N ILE A 85 12.96 -3.98 -10.20
CA ILE A 85 11.62 -3.71 -9.67
C ILE A 85 10.67 -3.32 -10.82
N ASN A 86 9.51 -3.97 -10.87
CA ASN A 86 8.49 -3.74 -11.91
C ASN A 86 7.16 -3.22 -11.33
N ILE A 87 6.85 -3.57 -10.07
CA ILE A 87 5.56 -3.29 -9.45
C ILE A 87 5.79 -2.66 -8.08
N LEU A 88 5.05 -1.58 -7.80
CA LEU A 88 4.93 -1.01 -6.47
C LEU A 88 3.46 -0.95 -6.07
N ILE A 89 3.11 -1.53 -4.92
CA ILE A 89 1.79 -1.40 -4.31
C ILE A 89 1.93 -0.67 -2.97
N ASN A 90 1.54 0.60 -2.94
CA ASN A 90 1.43 1.38 -1.71
C ASN A 90 0.09 1.06 -1.05
N SER A 91 0.10 0.09 -0.11
CA SER A 91 -1.10 -0.39 0.59
C SER A 91 -1.08 -0.12 2.10
N ALA A 92 0.03 0.30 2.67
CA ALA A 92 0.07 0.75 4.06
C ALA A 92 -0.90 1.91 4.31
N GLY A 93 -1.62 1.85 5.41
CA GLY A 93 -2.57 2.90 5.75
C GLY A 93 -3.24 2.66 7.09
N ILE A 94 -3.70 3.75 7.70
CA ILE A 94 -4.45 3.76 8.96
C ILE A 94 -5.73 4.58 8.81
N SER A 95 -6.75 4.22 9.59
CA SER A 95 -7.98 5.00 9.73
C SER A 95 -8.21 5.27 11.20
N LEU A 96 -8.10 6.54 11.57
CA LEU A 96 -8.43 7.03 12.90
C LEU A 96 -9.67 7.92 12.75
N GLY A 97 -10.79 7.44 13.29
CA GLY A 97 -12.08 8.13 13.19
C GLY A 97 -12.19 9.26 14.21
N ALA A 98 -12.45 10.47 13.71
CA ALA A 98 -12.87 11.62 14.51
C ALA A 98 -13.51 12.64 13.56
N ASP A 99 -14.47 13.42 14.08
CA ASP A 99 -15.05 14.53 13.34
C ASP A 99 -14.06 15.71 13.22
N ILE A 100 -14.44 16.72 12.44
CA ILE A 100 -13.54 17.84 12.14
C ILE A 100 -13.17 18.68 13.38
N VAL A 101 -14.01 18.72 14.38
CA VAL A 101 -13.75 19.53 15.60
C VAL A 101 -12.95 18.73 16.62
N SER A 102 -13.25 17.43 16.80
CA SER A 102 -12.60 16.56 17.76
C SER A 102 -11.28 15.93 17.24
N THR A 103 -10.91 16.13 15.97
CA THR A 103 -9.66 15.62 15.44
C THR A 103 -8.46 16.42 15.98
N GLU A 104 -7.69 15.81 16.85
CA GLU A 104 -6.42 16.38 17.34
C GLU A 104 -5.44 16.56 16.16
N PHE A 105 -4.67 17.69 16.19
CA PHE A 105 -3.79 18.00 15.07
C PHE A 105 -2.67 16.97 14.87
N ASP A 106 -2.21 16.32 15.94
CA ASP A 106 -1.22 15.24 15.83
C ASP A 106 -1.81 13.97 15.20
N VAL A 107 -3.08 13.66 15.46
CA VAL A 107 -3.81 12.59 14.77
C VAL A 107 -3.94 12.90 13.28
N TRP A 108 -4.31 14.14 12.94
CA TRP A 108 -4.34 14.61 11.55
C TRP A 108 -3.00 14.40 10.85
N LYS A 109 -1.90 14.89 11.45
CA LYS A 109 -0.54 14.72 10.90
C LYS A 109 -0.18 13.25 10.71
N LYS A 110 -0.42 12.41 11.74
CA LYS A 110 -0.10 10.99 11.68
C LYS A 110 -0.82 10.28 10.54
N VAL A 111 -2.12 10.55 10.36
CA VAL A 111 -2.89 9.96 9.25
C VAL A 111 -2.33 10.38 7.90
N HIS A 112 -1.96 11.65 7.73
CA HIS A 112 -1.36 12.12 6.46
C HIS A 112 0.02 11.53 6.23
N GLN A 113 0.87 11.47 7.23
CA GLN A 113 2.21 10.86 7.13
C GLN A 113 2.12 9.40 6.66
N VAL A 114 1.21 8.61 7.29
CA VAL A 114 1.08 7.19 6.93
C VAL A 114 0.36 6.99 5.61
N ASN A 115 -0.71 7.75 5.32
CA ASN A 115 -1.58 7.45 4.18
C ASN A 115 -1.18 8.18 2.88
N LEU A 116 -0.51 9.33 2.98
CA LEU A 116 -0.21 10.20 1.83
C LEU A 116 1.28 10.41 1.63
N ASP A 117 2.01 10.85 2.68
CA ASP A 117 3.44 11.13 2.54
C ASP A 117 4.22 9.85 2.21
N SER A 118 3.83 8.71 2.81
CA SER A 118 4.41 7.41 2.49
C SER A 118 4.24 7.03 1.01
N VAL A 119 3.08 7.32 0.43
CA VAL A 119 2.81 7.06 -1.01
C VAL A 119 3.69 7.92 -1.90
N PHE A 120 3.90 9.19 -1.49
CA PHE A 120 4.85 10.07 -2.17
C PHE A 120 6.28 9.50 -2.08
N LEU A 121 6.74 9.09 -0.89
CA LEU A 121 8.07 8.51 -0.70
C LEU A 121 8.24 7.22 -1.55
N GLY A 122 7.26 6.33 -1.52
CA GLY A 122 7.27 5.12 -2.34
C GLY A 122 7.41 5.41 -3.83
N CYS A 123 6.63 6.35 -4.35
CA CYS A 123 6.75 6.78 -5.75
C CYS A 123 8.11 7.43 -6.04
N LYS A 124 8.58 8.32 -5.14
CA LYS A 124 9.85 9.04 -5.27
C LYS A 124 11.03 8.09 -5.44
N TYR A 125 11.11 7.05 -4.61
CA TYR A 125 12.25 6.14 -4.57
C TYR A 125 12.14 4.96 -5.56
N ALA A 126 10.92 4.49 -5.86
CA ALA A 126 10.74 3.38 -6.80
C ALA A 126 10.86 3.80 -8.27
N ILE A 127 10.35 4.96 -8.67
CA ILE A 127 10.31 5.39 -10.09
C ILE A 127 11.70 5.38 -10.75
N PRO A 128 12.78 5.93 -10.15
CA PRO A 128 14.10 5.91 -10.79
C PRO A 128 14.65 4.51 -11.05
N LYS A 129 14.27 3.53 -10.23
CA LYS A 129 14.66 2.13 -10.38
C LYS A 129 13.77 1.43 -11.41
N MET A 130 12.46 1.61 -11.29
CA MET A 130 11.49 1.06 -12.24
C MET A 130 11.71 1.55 -13.68
N SER A 131 12.11 2.82 -13.87
CA SER A 131 12.39 3.36 -15.20
C SER A 131 13.54 2.64 -15.93
N LYS A 132 14.48 2.07 -15.18
CA LYS A 132 15.56 1.25 -15.72
C LYS A 132 15.15 -0.20 -15.99
N SER A 133 13.99 -0.61 -15.47
CA SER A 133 13.47 -1.97 -15.62
C SER A 133 12.65 -2.17 -16.90
N GLY A 134 12.33 -1.09 -17.60
CA GLY A 134 11.47 -1.07 -18.79
C GLY A 134 10.01 -0.79 -18.39
N GLN A 135 9.19 -1.82 -18.26
CA GLN A 135 7.77 -1.66 -17.87
C GLN A 135 7.59 -1.60 -16.36
N GLY A 136 6.75 -0.66 -15.91
CA GLY A 136 6.40 -0.50 -14.51
C GLY A 136 4.90 -0.29 -14.26
N SER A 137 4.45 -0.72 -13.07
CA SER A 137 3.08 -0.48 -12.60
C SER A 137 3.09 -0.05 -11.15
N ILE A 138 2.58 1.14 -10.85
CA ILE A 138 2.37 1.65 -9.50
C ILE A 138 0.88 1.60 -9.19
N ILE A 139 0.52 1.01 -8.07
CA ILE A 139 -0.82 0.91 -7.55
C ILE A 139 -0.85 1.55 -6.16
N ASN A 140 -1.60 2.63 -6.02
CA ASN A 140 -1.77 3.33 -4.75
C ASN A 140 -3.16 3.03 -4.19
N ILE A 141 -3.22 2.46 -2.99
CA ILE A 141 -4.49 2.15 -2.35
C ILE A 141 -5.06 3.43 -1.72
N SER A 142 -6.01 4.02 -2.43
CA SER A 142 -6.84 5.11 -1.95
C SER A 142 -8.05 4.53 -1.18
N SER A 143 -9.21 5.10 -1.35
CA SER A 143 -10.49 4.66 -0.78
C SER A 143 -11.64 5.31 -1.54
N ILE A 144 -12.85 4.74 -1.43
CA ILE A 144 -14.07 5.46 -1.76
C ILE A 144 -14.16 6.79 -0.99
N SER A 145 -13.61 6.82 0.24
CA SER A 145 -13.50 8.04 1.07
C SER A 145 -12.60 9.13 0.48
N GLY A 146 -11.82 8.84 -0.56
CA GLY A 146 -11.10 9.83 -1.36
C GLY A 146 -11.96 10.45 -2.48
N ILE A 147 -13.21 10.03 -2.60
CA ILE A 147 -14.20 10.50 -3.61
C ILE A 147 -15.45 11.02 -2.91
N VAL A 148 -15.99 10.25 -1.94
CA VAL A 148 -17.18 10.57 -1.15
C VAL A 148 -16.77 10.63 0.32
N ALA A 149 -17.01 11.77 0.97
CA ALA A 149 -16.56 11.99 2.34
C ALA A 149 -17.51 11.42 3.39
N GLY A 150 -16.96 10.79 4.43
CA GLY A 150 -17.66 10.57 5.69
C GLY A 150 -17.46 11.75 6.65
N TRP A 151 -18.48 12.11 7.43
CA TRP A 151 -18.43 13.25 8.34
C TRP A 151 -17.46 13.08 9.53
N ASN A 152 -17.16 11.85 9.89
CA ASN A 152 -16.37 11.47 11.07
C ASN A 152 -14.98 10.89 10.74
N THR A 153 -14.44 11.19 9.58
CA THR A 153 -13.14 10.68 9.10
C THR A 153 -12.37 11.74 8.31
N ALA A 154 -12.36 12.99 8.80
CA ALA A 154 -11.82 14.14 8.06
C ALA A 154 -10.36 13.94 7.60
N ALA A 155 -9.46 13.50 8.50
CA ALA A 155 -8.06 13.25 8.18
C ALA A 155 -7.89 12.09 7.17
N TYR A 156 -8.69 11.03 7.31
CA TYR A 156 -8.65 9.90 6.39
C TYR A 156 -9.13 10.30 4.99
N ASN A 157 -10.30 10.95 4.90
CA ASN A 157 -10.87 11.41 3.63
C ASN A 157 -9.89 12.27 2.85
N SER A 158 -9.32 13.29 3.50
CA SER A 158 -8.38 14.21 2.87
C SER A 158 -7.08 13.51 2.44
N SER A 159 -6.53 12.61 3.26
CA SER A 159 -5.36 11.83 2.90
C SER A 159 -5.59 10.94 1.67
N LYS A 160 -6.75 10.25 1.61
CA LYS A 160 -7.09 9.37 0.48
C LYS A 160 -7.46 10.13 -0.78
N ALA A 161 -8.05 11.32 -0.67
CA ALA A 161 -8.22 12.25 -1.79
C ALA A 161 -6.87 12.73 -2.33
N GLY A 162 -5.91 13.02 -1.42
CA GLY A 162 -4.53 13.34 -1.78
C GLY A 162 -3.86 12.22 -2.58
N VAL A 163 -3.98 10.97 -2.15
CA VAL A 163 -3.44 9.79 -2.88
C VAL A 163 -4.02 9.71 -4.29
N ARG A 164 -5.33 9.93 -4.45
CA ARG A 164 -5.99 9.92 -5.76
C ARG A 164 -5.36 10.93 -6.72
N LEU A 165 -5.14 12.16 -6.28
CA LEU A 165 -4.60 13.21 -7.15
C LEU A 165 -3.09 13.07 -7.34
N LEU A 166 -2.36 12.66 -6.30
CA LEU A 166 -0.93 12.33 -6.40
C LEU A 166 -0.67 11.25 -7.46
N SER A 167 -1.50 10.21 -7.50
CA SER A 167 -1.38 9.13 -8.50
C SER A 167 -1.47 9.65 -9.95
N LYS A 168 -2.35 10.62 -10.20
CA LYS A 168 -2.44 11.29 -11.51
C LYS A 168 -1.19 12.11 -11.83
N SER A 169 -0.66 12.85 -10.84
CA SER A 169 0.58 13.62 -11.00
C SER A 169 1.76 12.71 -11.33
N VAL A 170 1.87 11.56 -10.64
CA VAL A 170 2.91 10.55 -10.91
C VAL A 170 2.77 9.98 -12.33
N ALA A 171 1.55 9.61 -12.75
CA ALA A 171 1.30 9.10 -14.09
C ALA A 171 1.72 10.12 -15.17
N LEU A 172 1.35 11.39 -15.00
CA LEU A 172 1.72 12.47 -15.91
C LEU A 172 3.24 12.72 -15.93
N TYR A 173 3.90 12.65 -14.77
CA TYR A 173 5.36 12.74 -14.70
C TYR A 173 6.02 11.63 -15.48
N CYS A 174 5.63 10.37 -15.27
CA CYS A 174 6.19 9.23 -15.99
C CYS A 174 5.98 9.37 -17.51
N ALA A 175 4.79 9.76 -17.94
CA ALA A 175 4.49 10.01 -19.36
C ALA A 175 5.36 11.15 -19.93
N LYS A 176 5.52 12.27 -19.21
CA LYS A 176 6.37 13.39 -19.63
C LYS A 176 7.84 13.01 -19.75
N LYS A 177 8.32 12.07 -18.92
CA LYS A 177 9.69 11.53 -18.95
C LYS A 177 9.88 10.41 -19.98
N GLY A 178 8.84 9.95 -20.66
CA GLY A 178 8.88 8.80 -21.58
C GLY A 178 9.13 7.47 -20.88
N TYR A 179 8.81 7.36 -19.58
CA TYR A 179 8.90 6.09 -18.84
C TYR A 179 7.68 5.23 -19.13
N ASP A 180 7.88 3.96 -19.43
CA ASP A 180 6.79 2.97 -19.56
C ASP A 180 6.33 2.51 -18.16
N ILE A 181 5.88 3.48 -17.35
CA ILE A 181 5.38 3.26 -15.99
C ILE A 181 3.96 3.83 -15.90
N ARG A 182 3.01 2.96 -15.57
CA ARG A 182 1.63 3.37 -15.25
C ARG A 182 1.49 3.59 -13.74
N CYS A 183 0.72 4.60 -13.35
CA CYS A 183 0.36 4.83 -11.96
C CYS A 183 -1.15 4.98 -11.83
N ASN A 184 -1.77 4.15 -11.00
CA ASN A 184 -3.21 4.15 -10.78
C ASN A 184 -3.52 4.17 -9.27
N SER A 185 -4.64 4.79 -8.91
CA SER A 185 -5.23 4.67 -7.59
C SER A 185 -6.41 3.69 -7.62
N VAL A 186 -6.49 2.81 -6.62
CA VAL A 186 -7.61 1.90 -6.39
C VAL A 186 -8.45 2.45 -5.24
N HIS A 187 -9.76 2.42 -5.37
CA HIS A 187 -10.70 3.03 -4.43
C HIS A 187 -11.62 1.96 -3.82
N PRO A 188 -11.11 1.13 -2.89
CA PRO A 188 -11.97 0.15 -2.22
C PRO A 188 -13.08 0.85 -1.45
N ALA A 189 -14.25 0.23 -1.40
CA ALA A 189 -15.31 0.57 -0.46
C ALA A 189 -15.04 -0.17 0.86
N PHE A 190 -16.01 -0.93 1.38
CA PHE A 190 -15.85 -1.66 2.62
C PHE A 190 -15.36 -3.08 2.35
N VAL A 191 -14.07 -3.29 2.58
CA VAL A 191 -13.44 -4.62 2.49
C VAL A 191 -13.13 -5.09 3.91
N ASN A 192 -13.52 -6.33 4.23
CA ASN A 192 -13.29 -6.92 5.55
C ASN A 192 -11.80 -7.13 5.81
N THR A 193 -11.17 -6.13 6.42
CA THR A 193 -9.74 -6.09 6.75
C THR A 193 -9.55 -5.51 8.15
N PRO A 194 -8.39 -5.68 8.79
CA PRO A 194 -8.11 -5.13 10.12
C PRO A 194 -8.29 -3.62 10.26
N ILE A 195 -8.24 -2.86 9.18
CA ILE A 195 -8.50 -1.40 9.21
C ILE A 195 -9.92 -1.06 9.71
N LEU A 196 -10.86 -2.01 9.61
CA LEU A 196 -12.23 -1.86 10.10
C LEU A 196 -12.43 -2.34 11.54
N ASP A 197 -11.43 -2.95 12.18
CA ASP A 197 -11.58 -3.53 13.50
C ASP A 197 -12.01 -2.52 14.57
N PRO A 198 -11.56 -1.27 14.60
CA PRO A 198 -12.07 -0.26 15.53
C PRO A 198 -13.58 0.00 15.36
N ILE A 199 -14.08 -0.04 14.12
CA ILE A 199 -15.51 0.16 13.81
C ILE A 199 -16.31 -1.08 14.25
N LYS A 200 -15.79 -2.28 14.00
CA LYS A 200 -16.43 -3.53 14.44
C LYS A 200 -16.47 -3.65 15.95
N GLN A 201 -15.44 -3.20 16.65
CA GLN A 201 -15.41 -3.16 18.12
C GLN A 201 -16.44 -2.17 18.70
N ALA A 202 -16.62 -1.02 18.06
CA ALA A 202 -17.54 0.01 18.51
C ALA A 202 -19.02 -0.34 18.30
N PHE A 203 -19.36 -1.05 17.22
CA PHE A 203 -20.75 -1.29 16.78
C PHE A 203 -21.14 -2.76 16.65
N GLY A 204 -20.22 -3.71 16.86
CA GLY A 204 -20.42 -5.12 16.53
C GLY A 204 -20.26 -5.38 15.01
N ALA A 205 -19.82 -6.60 14.66
CA ALA A 205 -19.44 -6.92 13.28
C ALA A 205 -20.58 -6.80 12.26
N GLU A 206 -21.79 -7.25 12.64
CA GLU A 206 -22.98 -7.21 11.75
C GLU A 206 -23.52 -5.78 11.58
N GLU A 207 -23.60 -5.01 12.68
CA GLU A 207 -24.07 -3.63 12.62
C GLU A 207 -23.07 -2.70 11.95
N ALA A 208 -21.77 -2.96 12.10
CA ALA A 208 -20.72 -2.25 11.36
C ALA A 208 -20.89 -2.41 9.85
N VAL A 209 -21.12 -3.65 9.37
CA VAL A 209 -21.36 -3.90 7.92
C VAL A 209 -22.64 -3.22 7.45
N ALA A 210 -23.73 -3.28 8.24
CA ALA A 210 -25.00 -2.65 7.87
C ALA A 210 -24.95 -1.12 7.85
N LYS A 211 -24.13 -0.48 8.71
CA LYS A 211 -23.92 0.99 8.70
C LYS A 211 -22.97 1.48 7.62
N LEU A 212 -22.23 0.57 7.01
CA LEU A 212 -21.24 0.86 5.97
C LEU A 212 -21.79 0.56 4.55
N ALA A 213 -22.94 -0.10 4.44
CA ALA A 213 -23.65 -0.38 3.20
C ALA A 213 -24.64 0.72 2.86
#